data_54c0acea87518101cd3ee448ebcffc15
#
_entry.id   54c0acea87518101cd3ee448ebcffc15
#
_cell.length_a   1.000
_cell.length_b   1.000
_cell.length_c   1.000
_cell.angle_alpha   90.00
_cell.angle_beta   90.00
_cell.angle_gamma   90.00
#
_symmetry.space_group_name_H-M   'P 1'
#
loop_
_entity.id
_entity.type
_entity.pdbx_description
1 polymer ?
#
loop_
_entity_poly.entity_id
_entity_poly.type
_entity_poly.pdbx_seq_one_letter_code
_entity_poly.pdbx_strand_id
1 'polypeptide(L)'
;MNLLNVGQSIKARRQALGMSQERLAKLCGLSRATINQLECGALHDLGASKLFHILGLLGIGIDLHPQAGHTHALTLVSQTASVSYTTTLQPDTLGQALLSGQYPPSMTPHFATLLDETPLSLIVRAVQEVAQNNPQTAKQVWKHLCKWARDFGSPRQVWA
;
A
#
# COMPACT_ATOMS: atom_id res chain seq x y z
N MET A 1 -6.14 2.27 -5.62
CA MET A 1 -6.48 2.74 -6.98
C MET A 1 -5.77 1.81 -7.96
N ASN A 2 -6.50 1.19 -8.90
CA ASN A 2 -5.95 0.25 -9.88
C ASN A 2 -5.90 0.95 -11.24
N LEU A 3 -4.88 0.69 -12.05
CA LEU A 3 -4.72 1.29 -13.40
C LEU A 3 -5.92 1.00 -14.30
N LEU A 4 -6.59 -0.15 -14.16
CA LEU A 4 -7.83 -0.48 -14.86
C LEU A 4 -8.95 0.54 -14.56
N ASN A 5 -9.17 0.88 -13.29
CA ASN A 5 -10.21 1.83 -12.90
C ASN A 5 -9.91 3.24 -13.45
N VAL A 6 -8.63 3.62 -13.45
CA VAL A 6 -8.18 4.89 -14.03
C VAL A 6 -8.41 4.90 -15.54
N GLY A 7 -8.08 3.81 -16.23
CA GLY A 7 -8.31 3.65 -17.67
C GLY A 7 -9.79 3.77 -18.06
N GLN A 8 -10.67 3.17 -17.27
CA GLN A 8 -12.12 3.28 -17.46
C GLN A 8 -12.63 4.72 -17.26
N SER A 9 -12.13 5.42 -16.25
CA SER A 9 -12.47 6.84 -16.02
C SER A 9 -11.98 7.73 -17.16
N ILE A 10 -10.78 7.50 -17.68
CA ILE A 10 -10.23 8.17 -18.86
C ILE A 10 -11.13 7.92 -20.08
N LYS A 11 -11.52 6.67 -20.33
CA LYS A 11 -12.43 6.31 -21.43
C LYS A 11 -13.78 7.04 -21.34
N ALA A 12 -14.41 6.99 -20.17
CA ALA A 12 -15.69 7.65 -19.94
C ALA A 12 -15.59 9.17 -20.17
N ARG A 13 -14.56 9.81 -19.64
CA ARG A 13 -14.35 11.25 -19.79
C ARG A 13 -14.03 11.65 -21.23
N ARG A 14 -13.18 10.89 -21.91
CA ARG A 14 -12.89 11.09 -23.34
C ARG A 14 -14.16 11.03 -24.18
N GLN A 15 -15.01 10.02 -23.96
CA GLN A 15 -16.28 9.85 -24.68
C GLN A 15 -17.24 11.01 -24.39
N ALA A 16 -17.33 11.44 -23.14
CA ALA A 16 -18.15 12.60 -22.75
C ALA A 16 -17.70 13.89 -23.45
N LEU A 17 -16.39 14.01 -23.75
CA LEU A 17 -15.82 15.13 -24.52
C LEU A 17 -15.90 14.92 -26.05
N GLY A 18 -16.54 13.86 -26.55
CA GLY A 18 -16.67 13.56 -27.97
C GLY A 18 -15.35 13.22 -28.68
N MET A 19 -14.31 12.84 -27.94
CA MET A 19 -12.98 12.54 -28.48
C MET A 19 -12.85 11.08 -28.93
N SER A 20 -12.19 10.85 -30.08
CA SER A 20 -11.72 9.52 -30.46
C SER A 20 -10.45 9.16 -29.72
N GLN A 21 -10.12 7.85 -29.59
CA GLN A 21 -8.84 7.40 -29.04
C GLN A 21 -7.63 7.97 -29.80
N GLU A 22 -7.75 8.11 -31.13
CA GLU A 22 -6.70 8.70 -31.96
C GLU A 22 -6.50 10.18 -31.64
N ARG A 23 -7.57 10.93 -31.41
CA ARG A 23 -7.49 12.34 -31.04
C ARG A 23 -6.81 12.52 -29.70
N LEU A 24 -7.19 11.72 -28.69
CA LEU A 24 -6.56 11.75 -27.39
C LEU A 24 -5.07 11.36 -27.49
N ALA A 25 -4.74 10.32 -28.24
CA ALA A 25 -3.38 9.88 -28.45
C ALA A 25 -2.47 10.99 -29.02
N LYS A 26 -2.96 11.70 -30.05
CA LYS A 26 -2.24 12.84 -30.65
C LYS A 26 -2.00 13.96 -29.63
N LEU A 27 -3.02 14.30 -28.83
CA LEU A 27 -2.91 15.34 -27.80
C LEU A 27 -1.90 14.99 -26.69
N CYS A 28 -1.78 13.70 -26.38
CA CYS A 28 -0.87 13.21 -25.33
C CYS A 28 0.52 12.82 -25.84
N GLY A 29 0.77 12.88 -27.15
CA GLY A 29 2.01 12.37 -27.75
C GLY A 29 2.20 10.86 -27.59
N LEU A 30 1.10 10.10 -27.61
CA LEU A 30 1.07 8.65 -27.46
C LEU A 30 0.53 7.95 -28.71
N SER A 31 0.71 6.64 -28.81
CA SER A 31 0.05 5.85 -29.84
C SER A 31 -1.42 5.58 -29.50
N ARG A 32 -2.26 5.42 -30.53
CA ARG A 32 -3.66 4.97 -30.35
C ARG A 32 -3.72 3.61 -29.62
N ALA A 33 -2.75 2.72 -29.92
CA ALA A 33 -2.66 1.42 -29.26
C ALA A 33 -2.45 1.55 -27.75
N THR A 34 -1.60 2.49 -27.33
CA THR A 34 -1.35 2.78 -25.89
C THR A 34 -2.62 3.26 -25.20
N ILE A 35 -3.36 4.18 -25.82
CA ILE A 35 -4.64 4.67 -25.28
C ILE A 35 -5.65 3.51 -25.18
N ASN A 36 -5.76 2.68 -26.22
CA ASN A 36 -6.65 1.53 -26.20
C ASN A 36 -6.29 0.54 -25.07
N GLN A 37 -5.00 0.19 -24.92
CA GLN A 37 -4.54 -0.71 -23.87
C GLN A 37 -4.77 -0.14 -22.47
N LEU A 38 -4.60 1.17 -22.29
CA LEU A 38 -4.91 1.87 -21.04
C LEU A 38 -6.41 1.77 -20.71
N GLU A 39 -7.27 2.07 -21.68
CA GLU A 39 -8.74 2.04 -21.51
C GLU A 39 -9.31 0.63 -21.31
N CYS A 40 -8.64 -0.41 -21.83
CA CYS A 40 -9.02 -1.81 -21.66
C CYS A 40 -8.37 -2.45 -20.43
N GLY A 41 -7.46 -1.76 -19.74
CA GLY A 41 -6.73 -2.29 -18.59
C GLY A 41 -5.64 -3.32 -18.95
N ALA A 42 -5.28 -3.43 -20.23
CA ALA A 42 -4.23 -4.32 -20.71
C ALA A 42 -2.82 -3.72 -20.61
N LEU A 43 -2.73 -2.45 -20.23
CA LEU A 43 -1.45 -1.76 -20.06
C LEU A 43 -0.86 -2.05 -18.68
N HIS A 44 0.35 -2.60 -18.63
CA HIS A 44 1.02 -2.92 -17.37
C HIS A 44 1.72 -1.71 -16.76
N ASP A 45 2.28 -0.83 -17.59
CA ASP A 45 2.97 0.39 -17.15
C ASP A 45 2.84 1.50 -18.19
N LEU A 46 2.56 2.73 -17.72
CA LEU A 46 2.49 3.92 -18.57
C LEU A 46 3.52 4.99 -18.17
N GLY A 47 4.03 4.90 -16.97
CA GLY A 47 4.77 5.99 -16.33
C GLY A 47 3.87 7.11 -15.80
N ALA A 48 4.13 7.54 -14.56
CA ALA A 48 3.29 8.50 -13.83
C ALA A 48 3.14 9.83 -14.57
N SER A 49 4.22 10.36 -15.15
CA SER A 49 4.19 11.65 -15.87
C SER A 49 3.22 11.63 -17.05
N LYS A 50 3.19 10.56 -17.83
CA LYS A 50 2.26 10.40 -18.96
C LYS A 50 0.82 10.27 -18.47
N LEU A 51 0.61 9.53 -17.39
CA LEU A 51 -0.72 9.38 -16.78
C LEU A 51 -1.24 10.73 -16.29
N PHE A 52 -0.46 11.48 -15.54
CA PHE A 52 -0.84 12.81 -15.06
C PHE A 52 -1.13 13.79 -16.21
N HIS A 53 -0.36 13.70 -17.30
CA HIS A 53 -0.61 14.51 -18.48
C HIS A 53 -1.98 14.20 -19.12
N ILE A 54 -2.32 12.92 -19.29
CA ILE A 54 -3.65 12.51 -19.81
C ILE A 54 -4.77 13.01 -18.89
N LEU A 55 -4.64 12.82 -17.58
CA LEU A 55 -5.65 13.22 -16.61
C LEU A 55 -5.85 14.74 -16.62
N GLY A 56 -4.76 15.52 -16.67
CA GLY A 56 -4.80 16.97 -16.78
C GLY A 56 -5.50 17.46 -18.03
N LEU A 57 -5.20 16.87 -19.21
CA LEU A 57 -5.85 17.20 -20.48
C LEU A 57 -7.36 16.92 -20.46
N LEU A 58 -7.77 15.89 -19.76
CA LEU A 58 -9.18 15.51 -19.66
C LEU A 58 -9.92 16.24 -18.52
N GLY A 59 -9.22 17.07 -17.73
CA GLY A 59 -9.77 17.74 -16.56
C GLY A 59 -10.19 16.76 -15.45
N ILE A 60 -9.46 15.63 -15.31
CA ILE A 60 -9.68 14.67 -14.23
C ILE A 60 -8.74 15.03 -13.08
N GLY A 61 -9.30 15.46 -11.95
CA GLY A 61 -8.56 15.69 -10.73
C GLY A 61 -8.15 14.39 -10.05
N ILE A 62 -7.01 14.41 -9.36
CA ILE A 62 -6.59 13.33 -8.44
C ILE A 62 -6.54 13.92 -7.04
N ASP A 63 -7.40 13.40 -6.19
CA ASP A 63 -7.35 13.72 -4.77
C ASP A 63 -6.47 12.68 -4.04
N LEU A 64 -5.34 13.14 -3.52
CA LEU A 64 -4.43 12.34 -2.73
C LEU A 64 -4.73 12.58 -1.24
N HIS A 65 -5.57 11.73 -0.68
CA HIS A 65 -5.80 11.72 0.75
C HIS A 65 -5.04 10.59 1.42
N PRO A 66 -4.38 10.84 2.58
CA PRO A 66 -3.94 9.75 3.43
C PRO A 66 -5.17 8.87 3.72
N GLN A 67 -5.09 7.57 3.42
CA GLN A 67 -6.16 6.68 3.85
C GLN A 67 -6.22 6.72 5.37
N ALA A 68 -7.34 7.18 5.93
CA ALA A 68 -7.60 7.08 7.36
C ALA A 68 -7.35 5.63 7.78
N GLY A 69 -6.42 5.44 8.72
CA GLY A 69 -6.09 4.12 9.21
C GLY A 69 -7.36 3.41 9.64
N HIS A 70 -7.62 2.23 9.12
CA HIS A 70 -8.67 1.40 9.69
C HIS A 70 -8.28 1.14 11.15
N THR A 71 -9.18 1.45 12.08
CA THR A 71 -9.05 1.25 13.53
C THR A 71 -8.88 -0.23 13.95
N HIS A 72 -8.52 -1.12 13.00
CA HIS A 72 -8.36 -2.56 13.20
C HIS A 72 -7.13 -3.13 12.50
N ALA A 73 -6.14 -2.31 12.18
CA ALA A 73 -4.93 -2.81 11.51
C ALA A 73 -4.14 -3.77 12.42
N LEU A 74 -4.05 -3.48 13.71
CA LEU A 74 -3.44 -4.37 14.70
C LEU A 74 -4.12 -5.74 14.72
N THR A 75 -5.47 -5.78 14.67
CA THR A 75 -6.24 -7.03 14.61
C THR A 75 -5.90 -7.83 13.36
N LEU A 76 -5.86 -7.18 12.19
CA LEU A 76 -5.54 -7.85 10.94
C LEU A 76 -4.09 -8.36 10.91
N VAL A 77 -3.13 -7.58 11.40
CA VAL A 77 -1.72 -8.01 11.52
C VAL A 77 -1.60 -9.21 12.47
N SER A 78 -2.25 -9.15 13.62
CA SER A 78 -2.25 -10.24 14.59
C SER A 78 -2.83 -11.53 14.01
N GLN A 79 -3.93 -11.44 13.28
CA GLN A 79 -4.54 -12.59 12.59
C GLN A 79 -3.60 -13.16 11.53
N THR A 80 -3.02 -12.30 10.67
CA THR A 80 -2.06 -12.73 9.64
C THR A 80 -0.86 -13.43 10.25
N ALA A 81 -0.28 -12.86 11.32
CA ALA A 81 0.87 -13.43 12.02
C ALA A 81 0.55 -14.74 12.74
N SER A 82 -0.73 -15.07 12.95
CA SER A 82 -1.16 -16.25 13.70
C SER A 82 -1.70 -17.39 12.83
N VAL A 83 -1.83 -17.20 11.52
CA VAL A 83 -2.49 -18.17 10.61
C VAL A 83 -1.92 -19.58 10.70
N SER A 84 -0.60 -19.72 10.92
CA SER A 84 0.08 -21.01 10.96
C SER A 84 0.28 -21.58 12.36
N TYR A 85 -0.27 -20.93 13.39
CA TYR A 85 -0.03 -21.31 14.78
C TYR A 85 -1.33 -21.66 15.53
N THR A 86 -1.24 -22.54 16.52
CA THR A 86 -2.35 -22.89 17.41
C THR A 86 -2.65 -21.79 18.44
N THR A 87 -1.64 -20.97 18.77
CA THR A 87 -1.79 -19.81 19.63
C THR A 87 -2.00 -18.55 18.80
N THR A 88 -2.82 -17.64 19.28
CA THR A 88 -3.15 -16.40 18.59
C THR A 88 -2.42 -15.22 19.26
N LEU A 89 -1.67 -14.45 18.48
CA LEU A 89 -1.13 -13.17 18.92
C LEU A 89 -2.30 -12.19 19.11
N GLN A 90 -2.45 -11.65 20.33
CA GLN A 90 -3.51 -10.68 20.60
C GLN A 90 -3.12 -9.28 20.10
N PRO A 91 -4.09 -8.49 19.57
CA PRO A 91 -3.83 -7.13 19.08
C PRO A 91 -3.20 -6.22 20.13
N ASP A 92 -3.64 -6.31 21.38
CA ASP A 92 -3.09 -5.52 22.49
C ASP A 92 -1.64 -5.89 22.79
N THR A 93 -1.32 -7.18 22.77
CA THR A 93 0.05 -7.67 22.95
C THR A 93 0.95 -7.18 21.83
N LEU A 94 0.47 -7.21 20.58
CA LEU A 94 1.17 -6.66 19.44
C LEU A 94 1.40 -5.15 19.59
N GLY A 95 0.36 -4.40 19.96
CA GLY A 95 0.44 -2.95 20.16
C GLY A 95 1.46 -2.57 21.23
N GLN A 96 1.44 -3.25 22.37
CA GLN A 96 2.41 -3.06 23.44
C GLN A 96 3.84 -3.41 23.00
N ALA A 97 4.02 -4.50 22.27
CA ALA A 97 5.34 -4.90 21.75
C ALA A 97 5.89 -3.85 20.77
N LEU A 98 5.05 -3.35 19.85
CA LEU A 98 5.44 -2.30 18.91
C LEU A 98 5.90 -1.02 19.62
N LEU A 99 5.22 -0.63 20.70
CA LEU A 99 5.57 0.56 21.50
C LEU A 99 6.83 0.35 22.34
N SER A 100 6.93 -0.77 23.03
CA SER A 100 8.04 -1.04 23.98
C SER A 100 9.30 -1.57 23.31
N GLY A 101 9.17 -2.17 22.11
CA GLY A 101 10.26 -2.90 21.46
C GLY A 101 10.54 -4.28 22.07
N GLN A 102 9.68 -4.75 22.98
CA GLN A 102 9.79 -6.06 23.64
C GLN A 102 8.56 -6.91 23.33
N TYR A 103 8.76 -8.18 23.09
CA TYR A 103 7.68 -9.15 22.83
C TYR A 103 7.87 -10.38 23.72
N PRO A 104 6.77 -11.11 24.05
CA PRO A 104 6.86 -12.33 24.82
C PRO A 104 7.68 -13.38 24.06
N PRO A 105 8.66 -14.05 24.69
CA PRO A 105 9.48 -15.08 24.04
C PRO A 105 8.65 -16.22 23.44
N SER A 106 7.52 -16.54 24.04
CA SER A 106 6.57 -17.55 23.51
C SER A 106 5.94 -17.17 22.18
N MET A 107 5.95 -15.90 21.80
CA MET A 107 5.36 -15.36 20.57
C MET A 107 6.42 -15.07 19.48
N THR A 108 7.70 -15.39 19.71
CA THR A 108 8.79 -15.19 18.72
C THR A 108 8.42 -15.64 17.31
N PRO A 109 7.83 -16.84 17.07
CA PRO A 109 7.45 -17.27 15.72
C PRO A 109 6.43 -16.34 15.07
N HIS A 110 5.45 -15.81 15.83
CA HIS A 110 4.46 -14.88 15.31
C HIS A 110 5.08 -13.57 14.83
N PHE A 111 6.06 -13.05 15.58
CA PHE A 111 6.77 -11.83 15.19
C PHE A 111 7.68 -12.04 13.98
N ALA A 112 8.27 -13.23 13.82
CA ALA A 112 9.00 -13.59 12.61
C ALA A 112 8.05 -13.62 11.39
N THR A 113 6.91 -14.33 11.49
CA THR A 113 5.88 -14.39 10.44
C THR A 113 5.32 -12.99 10.11
N LEU A 114 5.12 -12.13 11.12
CA LEU A 114 4.70 -10.74 10.92
C LEU A 114 5.67 -10.00 9.99
N LEU A 115 6.97 -10.13 10.22
CA LEU A 115 7.99 -9.44 9.44
C LEU A 115 8.15 -10.01 8.04
N ASP A 116 8.00 -11.33 7.89
CA ASP A 116 8.28 -12.04 6.65
C ASP A 116 7.06 -12.11 5.71
N GLU A 117 5.85 -12.27 6.24
CA GLU A 117 4.66 -12.58 5.44
C GLU A 117 3.63 -11.47 5.42
N THR A 118 3.55 -10.61 6.47
CA THR A 118 2.51 -9.57 6.50
C THR A 118 2.73 -8.54 5.39
N PRO A 119 1.67 -8.14 4.65
CA PRO A 119 1.74 -7.07 3.66
C PRO A 119 2.25 -5.77 4.28
N LEU A 120 3.24 -5.12 3.63
CA LEU A 120 3.85 -3.88 4.14
C LEU A 120 2.83 -2.75 4.36
N SER A 121 1.84 -2.64 3.49
CA SER A 121 0.76 -1.66 3.65
C SER A 121 -0.03 -1.87 4.94
N LEU A 122 -0.16 -3.11 5.40
CA LEU A 122 -0.83 -3.44 6.65
C LEU A 122 0.06 -3.12 7.85
N ILE A 123 1.36 -3.38 7.75
CA ILE A 123 2.35 -2.98 8.77
C ILE A 123 2.36 -1.46 8.93
N VAL A 124 2.39 -0.70 7.82
CA VAL A 124 2.32 0.77 7.86
C VAL A 124 1.06 1.25 8.61
N ARG A 125 -0.08 0.65 8.34
CA ARG A 125 -1.33 1.00 9.04
C ARG A 125 -1.30 0.65 10.53
N ALA A 126 -0.72 -0.50 10.90
CA ALA A 126 -0.55 -0.85 12.31
C ALA A 126 0.38 0.13 13.05
N VAL A 127 1.47 0.57 12.39
CA VAL A 127 2.34 1.63 12.93
C VAL A 127 1.56 2.94 13.12
N GLN A 128 0.74 3.34 12.15
CA GLN A 128 -0.10 4.53 12.26
C GLN A 128 -1.11 4.43 13.41
N GLU A 129 -1.77 3.25 13.55
CA GLU A 129 -2.74 3.00 14.61
C GLU A 129 -2.09 3.10 15.99
N VAL A 130 -0.93 2.47 16.19
CA VAL A 130 -0.19 2.49 17.46
C VAL A 130 0.38 3.88 17.76
N ALA A 131 0.87 4.57 16.76
CA ALA A 131 1.47 5.89 16.92
C ALA A 131 0.44 7.01 17.13
N GLN A 132 -0.83 6.78 16.82
CA GLN A 132 -1.91 7.79 16.94
C GLN A 132 -1.53 9.14 16.32
N ASN A 133 -0.92 9.09 15.11
CA ASN A 133 -0.38 10.24 14.38
C ASN A 133 0.77 11.00 15.08
N ASN A 134 1.43 10.41 16.06
CA ASN A 134 2.62 10.97 16.67
C ASN A 134 3.89 10.52 15.90
N PRO A 135 4.60 11.43 15.18
CA PRO A 135 5.77 11.05 14.38
C PRO A 135 6.93 10.48 15.18
N GLN A 136 7.12 10.91 16.43
CA GLN A 136 8.18 10.40 17.29
C GLN A 136 7.93 8.95 17.70
N THR A 137 6.69 8.63 18.06
CA THR A 137 6.26 7.27 18.37
C THR A 137 6.39 6.37 17.14
N ALA A 138 5.91 6.82 15.97
CA ALA A 138 6.05 6.08 14.71
C ALA A 138 7.53 5.75 14.41
N LYS A 139 8.42 6.73 14.56
CA LYS A 139 9.86 6.54 14.35
C LYS A 139 10.46 5.48 15.29
N GLN A 140 10.01 5.43 16.54
CA GLN A 140 10.45 4.39 17.49
C GLN A 140 9.94 3.01 17.09
N VAL A 141 8.67 2.91 16.72
CA VAL A 141 8.07 1.64 16.26
C VAL A 141 8.81 1.08 15.04
N TRP A 142 9.16 1.92 14.07
CA TRP A 142 9.97 1.49 12.92
C TRP A 142 11.35 0.99 13.33
N LYS A 143 12.01 1.62 14.31
CA LYS A 143 13.29 1.14 14.85
C LYS A 143 13.15 -0.24 15.49
N HIS A 144 12.05 -0.49 16.21
CA HIS A 144 11.79 -1.80 16.83
C HIS A 144 11.58 -2.87 15.75
N LEU A 145 10.79 -2.60 14.73
CA LEU A 145 10.55 -3.52 13.61
C LEU A 145 11.88 -3.86 12.88
N CYS A 146 12.68 -2.84 12.54
CA CYS A 146 13.98 -3.06 11.90
C CYS A 146 14.97 -3.83 12.80
N LYS A 147 14.93 -3.59 14.11
CA LYS A 147 15.74 -4.35 15.06
C LYS A 147 15.32 -5.82 15.07
N TRP A 148 14.03 -6.10 15.23
CA TRP A 148 13.52 -7.48 15.21
C TRP A 148 13.83 -8.21 13.92
N ALA A 149 13.69 -7.52 12.78
CA ALA A 149 14.01 -8.11 11.48
C ALA A 149 15.47 -8.55 11.37
N ARG A 150 16.40 -7.77 11.94
CA ARG A 150 17.81 -8.14 12.03
C ARG A 150 18.03 -9.29 13.00
N ASP A 151 17.40 -9.22 14.18
CA ASP A 151 17.54 -10.24 15.23
C ASP A 151 17.02 -11.61 14.77
N PHE A 152 15.96 -11.63 13.94
CA PHE A 152 15.39 -12.85 13.36
C PHE A 152 16.04 -13.26 12.04
N GLY A 153 16.87 -12.43 11.44
CA GLY A 153 17.45 -12.69 10.13
C GLY A 153 16.41 -12.71 9.01
N SER A 154 15.42 -11.78 9.05
CA SER A 154 14.36 -11.72 8.05
C SER A 154 14.92 -11.65 6.63
N PRO A 155 14.43 -12.49 5.68
CA PRO A 155 14.92 -12.50 4.31
C PRO A 155 14.44 -11.31 3.49
N ARG A 156 13.50 -10.51 3.98
CA ARG A 156 12.93 -9.38 3.24
C ARG A 156 13.90 -8.20 3.21
N GLN A 157 14.36 -7.83 2.01
CA GLN A 157 15.27 -6.70 1.80
C GLN A 157 14.75 -5.34 2.30
N VAL A 158 13.43 -5.21 2.48
CA VAL A 158 12.82 -3.98 2.95
C VAL A 158 13.26 -3.59 4.38
N TRP A 159 13.82 -4.53 5.14
CA TRP A 159 14.31 -4.29 6.49
C TRP A 159 15.82 -3.99 6.57
N ALA A 160 16.53 -4.08 5.43
CA ALA A 160 17.97 -3.85 5.34
C ALA A 160 18.34 -2.37 5.48
#